data_abc40365809804b274e2c1f7ae54b527
#
_entry.id   abc40365809804b274e2c1f7ae54b527
#
_cell.length_a   1.000
_cell.length_b   1.000
_cell.length_c   1.000
_cell.angle_alpha   90.00
_cell.angle_beta   90.00
_cell.angle_gamma   90.00
#
_symmetry.space_group_name_H-M   'P 1'
#
loop_
_entity.id
_entity.type
_entity.pdbx_description
1 polymer ?
#
loop_
_entity_poly.entity_id
_entity_poly.type
_entity_poly.pdbx_seq_one_letter_code
_entity_poly.pdbx_strand_id
1 'polypeptide(L)'
;MPEYIKIGRAPAVLYGEPAERAFLFVHGLCGNKEEAQRFAAVVNPLGWQVLAVDLPGHSGRKDGVRLVPWEAVPELQNVRNYMKERWRTLGVRAVSLGAWLALQAFAGERVERCLLSSPLLDMENMICGRLAQAGVSEERLRAEGEIPVPGGQTLSWHYLCWA
;
A
#
# COMPACT_ATOMS: atom_id res chain seq x y z
N MET A 1 -18.43 -15.78 4.39
CA MET A 1 -18.47 -14.94 3.14
C MET A 1 -17.59 -13.71 3.38
N PRO A 2 -17.01 -13.07 2.35
CA PRO A 2 -16.26 -11.83 2.54
C PRO A 2 -17.17 -10.71 3.07
N GLU A 3 -16.69 -9.95 4.03
CA GLU A 3 -17.37 -8.79 4.61
C GLU A 3 -16.74 -7.51 4.04
N TYR A 4 -17.55 -6.68 3.37
CA TYR A 4 -17.09 -5.39 2.83
C TYR A 4 -17.34 -4.30 3.87
N ILE A 5 -16.26 -3.60 4.22
CA ILE A 5 -16.27 -2.54 5.24
C ILE A 5 -15.54 -1.30 4.73
N LYS A 6 -15.57 -0.23 5.50
CA LYS A 6 -14.81 0.97 5.24
C LYS A 6 -14.06 1.38 6.51
N ILE A 7 -12.75 1.64 6.39
CA ILE A 7 -11.91 2.07 7.51
C ILE A 7 -11.41 3.48 7.20
N GLY A 8 -11.98 4.47 7.87
CA GLY A 8 -11.79 5.87 7.47
C GLY A 8 -12.25 6.09 6.02
N ARG A 9 -11.31 6.43 5.11
CA ARG A 9 -11.59 6.59 3.67
C ARG A 9 -11.34 5.31 2.87
N ALA A 10 -10.58 4.35 3.42
CA ALA A 10 -10.18 3.14 2.70
C ALA A 10 -11.33 2.13 2.59
N PRO A 11 -11.80 1.79 1.38
CA PRO A 11 -12.63 0.61 1.18
C PRO A 11 -11.83 -0.64 1.52
N ALA A 12 -12.45 -1.56 2.24
CA ALA A 12 -11.80 -2.77 2.70
C ALA A 12 -12.70 -4.00 2.55
N VAL A 13 -12.07 -5.16 2.55
CA VAL A 13 -12.76 -6.45 2.61
C VAL A 13 -12.06 -7.34 3.64
N LEU A 14 -12.87 -7.98 4.48
CA LEU A 14 -12.41 -8.94 5.47
C LEU A 14 -12.79 -10.35 5.03
N TYR A 15 -11.81 -11.25 5.01
CA TYR A 15 -11.98 -12.66 4.69
C TYR A 15 -11.69 -13.53 5.91
N GLY A 16 -12.44 -14.59 6.07
CA GLY A 16 -12.26 -15.62 7.10
C GLY A 16 -13.19 -15.46 8.28
N GLU A 17 -13.37 -16.56 9.01
CA GLU A 17 -14.13 -16.59 10.27
C GLU A 17 -13.37 -15.82 11.37
N PRO A 18 -14.06 -15.32 12.40
CA PRO A 18 -13.44 -14.62 13.51
C PRO A 18 -12.22 -15.35 14.08
N ALA A 19 -11.11 -14.65 14.22
CA ALA A 19 -9.84 -15.18 14.72
C ALA A 19 -9.09 -14.11 15.51
N GLU A 20 -8.12 -14.53 16.33
CA GLU A 20 -7.24 -13.60 17.08
C GLU A 20 -6.10 -13.03 16.21
N ARG A 21 -5.94 -13.52 14.99
CA ARG A 21 -4.84 -13.19 14.09
C ARG A 21 -5.34 -12.68 12.75
N ALA A 22 -4.74 -11.61 12.25
CA ALA A 22 -5.07 -11.12 10.92
C ALA A 22 -3.86 -10.66 10.14
N PHE A 23 -3.89 -10.88 8.82
CA PHE A 23 -3.01 -10.24 7.87
C PHE A 23 -3.68 -8.96 7.32
N LEU A 24 -2.89 -7.90 7.20
CA LEU A 24 -3.19 -6.83 6.25
C LEU A 24 -2.66 -7.25 4.88
N PHE A 25 -3.52 -7.23 3.87
CA PHE A 25 -3.12 -7.37 2.47
C PHE A 25 -3.13 -6.00 1.80
N VAL A 26 -2.00 -5.62 1.20
CA VAL A 26 -1.83 -4.39 0.44
C VAL A 26 -1.43 -4.73 -0.98
N HIS A 27 -2.29 -4.42 -1.94
CA HIS A 27 -2.04 -4.69 -3.37
C HIS A 27 -0.96 -3.78 -3.97
N GLY A 28 -0.46 -4.12 -5.14
CA GLY A 28 0.46 -3.30 -5.92
C GLY A 28 -0.24 -2.25 -6.79
N LEU A 29 0.54 -1.54 -7.61
CA LEU A 29 0.00 -0.60 -8.60
C LEU A 29 -0.97 -1.34 -9.54
N CYS A 30 -2.08 -0.70 -9.87
CA CYS A 30 -3.19 -1.24 -10.67
C CYS A 30 -3.92 -2.45 -10.05
N GLY A 31 -3.63 -2.80 -8.81
CA GLY A 31 -4.30 -3.89 -8.09
C GLY A 31 -5.58 -3.43 -7.37
N ASN A 32 -6.14 -4.34 -6.59
CA ASN A 32 -7.33 -4.11 -5.78
C ASN A 32 -7.37 -5.04 -4.56
N LYS A 33 -8.25 -4.75 -3.60
CA LYS A 33 -8.41 -5.51 -2.36
C LYS A 33 -8.91 -6.96 -2.59
N GLU A 34 -9.62 -7.20 -3.69
CA GLU A 34 -10.16 -8.53 -4.02
C GLU A 34 -9.05 -9.53 -4.38
N GLU A 35 -7.85 -9.08 -4.78
CA GLU A 35 -6.68 -9.95 -5.00
C GLU A 35 -6.29 -10.76 -3.76
N ALA A 36 -6.65 -10.26 -2.57
CA ALA A 36 -6.43 -10.96 -1.30
C ALA A 36 -7.16 -12.29 -1.19
N GLN A 37 -8.21 -12.53 -1.98
CA GLN A 37 -9.03 -13.74 -1.88
C GLN A 37 -8.20 -15.03 -2.03
N ARG A 38 -7.23 -15.04 -2.94
CA ARG A 38 -6.36 -16.21 -3.14
C ARG A 38 -5.46 -16.46 -1.93
N PHE A 39 -4.92 -15.41 -1.34
CA PHE A 39 -4.10 -15.50 -0.14
C PHE A 39 -4.97 -15.92 1.07
N ALA A 40 -6.15 -15.34 1.20
CA ALA A 40 -7.10 -15.69 2.25
C ALA A 40 -7.49 -17.17 2.21
N ALA A 41 -7.72 -17.75 1.03
CA ALA A 41 -8.01 -19.17 0.90
C ALA A 41 -6.90 -20.09 1.47
N VAL A 42 -5.65 -19.61 1.47
CA VAL A 42 -4.51 -20.35 2.03
C VAL A 42 -4.42 -20.18 3.55
N VAL A 43 -4.61 -18.96 4.07
CA VAL A 43 -4.30 -18.67 5.48
C VAL A 43 -5.50 -18.77 6.42
N ASN A 44 -6.73 -18.66 5.90
CA ASN A 44 -7.93 -18.80 6.73
C ASN A 44 -8.03 -20.19 7.41
N PRO A 45 -7.75 -21.31 6.72
CA PRO A 45 -7.72 -22.62 7.38
C PRO A 45 -6.65 -22.74 8.49
N LEU A 46 -5.66 -21.85 8.47
CA LEU A 46 -4.61 -21.77 9.49
C LEU A 46 -4.96 -20.83 10.66
N GLY A 47 -6.21 -20.36 10.73
CA GLY A 47 -6.71 -19.49 11.80
C GLY A 47 -6.27 -18.02 11.66
N TRP A 48 -6.08 -17.52 10.44
CA TRP A 48 -5.85 -16.12 10.15
C TRP A 48 -7.01 -15.51 9.38
N GLN A 49 -7.46 -14.34 9.77
CA GLN A 49 -8.27 -13.51 8.90
C GLN A 49 -7.38 -12.72 7.93
N VAL A 50 -7.95 -12.23 6.84
CA VAL A 50 -7.24 -11.32 5.92
C VAL A 50 -8.09 -10.08 5.72
N LEU A 51 -7.58 -8.96 6.17
CA LEU A 51 -8.11 -7.64 5.88
C LEU A 51 -7.37 -7.08 4.68
N ALA A 52 -8.08 -6.73 3.62
CA ALA A 52 -7.49 -6.11 2.44
C ALA A 52 -8.11 -4.75 2.18
N VAL A 53 -7.31 -3.81 1.69
CA VAL A 53 -7.73 -2.42 1.44
C VAL A 53 -7.44 -2.01 0.01
N ASP A 54 -8.27 -1.12 -0.54
CA ASP A 54 -7.93 -0.41 -1.78
C ASP A 54 -7.08 0.82 -1.48
N LEU A 55 -5.92 0.89 -2.11
CA LEU A 55 -5.06 2.08 -2.06
C LEU A 55 -5.73 3.29 -2.73
N PRO A 56 -5.33 4.53 -2.38
CA PRO A 56 -5.80 5.74 -3.07
C PRO A 56 -5.73 5.63 -4.59
N GLY A 57 -6.74 6.13 -5.29
CA GLY A 57 -6.81 6.13 -6.76
C GLY A 57 -7.04 4.76 -7.41
N HIS A 58 -7.34 3.70 -6.65
CA HIS A 58 -7.58 2.35 -7.16
C HIS A 58 -9.03 1.89 -6.99
N SER A 59 -9.41 0.83 -7.72
CA SER A 59 -10.70 0.11 -7.56
C SER A 59 -11.94 1.01 -7.61
N GLY A 60 -11.92 2.02 -8.46
CA GLY A 60 -13.05 2.93 -8.60
C GLY A 60 -13.29 3.83 -7.39
N ARG A 61 -12.31 4.00 -6.50
CA ARG A 61 -12.37 5.04 -5.47
C ARG A 61 -12.62 6.41 -6.11
N LYS A 62 -13.64 7.09 -5.62
CA LYS A 62 -14.08 8.41 -6.14
C LYS A 62 -13.88 9.53 -5.11
N ASP A 63 -13.03 9.29 -4.11
CA ASP A 63 -12.76 10.24 -3.05
C ASP A 63 -11.73 11.33 -3.43
N GLY A 64 -11.20 11.27 -4.65
CA GLY A 64 -10.24 12.24 -5.18
C GLY A 64 -8.84 12.14 -4.58
N VAL A 65 -8.60 11.17 -3.71
CA VAL A 65 -7.29 10.98 -3.07
C VAL A 65 -6.30 10.39 -4.07
N ARG A 66 -5.16 11.06 -4.24
CA ARG A 66 -4.07 10.60 -5.12
C ARG A 66 -3.25 9.52 -4.42
N LEU A 67 -2.68 8.60 -5.21
CA LEU A 67 -1.70 7.63 -4.71
C LEU A 67 -0.34 8.32 -4.55
N VAL A 68 -0.19 9.01 -3.44
CA VAL A 68 1.07 9.63 -3.00
C VAL A 68 1.37 9.21 -1.57
N PRO A 69 2.65 9.10 -1.16
CA PRO A 69 2.98 8.51 0.14
C PRO A 69 2.41 9.29 1.32
N TRP A 70 2.38 10.61 1.27
CA TRP A 70 1.81 11.46 2.34
C TRP A 70 0.29 11.36 2.51
N GLU A 71 -0.42 10.71 1.56
CA GLU A 71 -1.84 10.35 1.69
C GLU A 71 -2.00 8.87 2.04
N ALA A 72 -1.28 7.99 1.33
CA ALA A 72 -1.44 6.55 1.46
C ALA A 72 -0.88 6.00 2.78
N VAL A 73 0.26 6.51 3.26
CA VAL A 73 0.88 6.02 4.49
C VAL A 73 0.03 6.34 5.71
N PRO A 74 -0.46 7.59 5.94
CA PRO A 74 -1.39 7.87 7.04
C PRO A 74 -2.69 7.04 6.97
N GLU A 75 -3.21 6.79 5.76
CA GLU A 75 -4.39 5.95 5.61
C GLU A 75 -4.12 4.49 6.03
N LEU A 76 -2.98 3.93 5.62
CA LEU A 76 -2.56 2.60 6.07
C LEU A 76 -2.25 2.55 7.56
N GLN A 77 -1.75 3.64 8.15
CA GLN A 77 -1.58 3.75 9.61
C GLN A 77 -2.93 3.71 10.35
N ASN A 78 -3.96 4.35 9.80
CA ASN A 78 -5.31 4.25 10.35
C ASN A 78 -5.84 2.81 10.26
N VAL A 79 -5.60 2.13 9.13
CA VAL A 79 -5.96 0.70 8.98
C VAL A 79 -5.19 -0.16 9.99
N ARG A 80 -3.90 0.06 10.17
CA ARG A 80 -3.08 -0.63 11.18
C ARG A 80 -3.64 -0.43 12.59
N ASN A 81 -4.00 0.80 12.95
CA ASN A 81 -4.58 1.10 14.27
C ASN A 81 -5.91 0.39 14.46
N TYR A 82 -6.79 0.41 13.44
CA TYR A 82 -8.03 -0.38 13.43
C TYR A 82 -7.75 -1.87 13.67
N MET A 83 -6.68 -2.41 13.07
CA MET A 83 -6.31 -3.81 13.27
C MET A 83 -5.80 -4.08 14.69
N LYS A 84 -4.98 -3.21 15.26
CA LYS A 84 -4.44 -3.35 16.63
C LYS A 84 -5.53 -3.40 17.71
N GLU A 85 -6.67 -2.77 17.47
CA GLU A 85 -7.82 -2.81 18.38
C GLU A 85 -8.59 -4.12 18.33
N ARG A 86 -8.46 -4.91 17.25
CA ARG A 86 -9.32 -6.08 16.96
C ARG A 86 -8.59 -7.41 16.97
N TRP A 87 -7.31 -7.41 16.65
CA TRP A 87 -6.53 -8.64 16.54
C TRP A 87 -5.30 -8.57 17.44
N ARG A 88 -5.08 -9.66 18.15
CA ARG A 88 -3.92 -9.80 19.04
C ARG A 88 -2.60 -9.94 18.26
N THR A 89 -2.67 -10.55 17.09
CA THR A 89 -1.49 -10.85 16.29
C THR A 89 -1.67 -10.35 14.87
N LEU A 90 -0.73 -9.56 14.40
CA LEU A 90 -0.76 -8.96 13.07
C LEU A 90 0.31 -9.56 12.17
N GLY A 91 -0.07 -9.75 10.91
CA GLY A 91 0.82 -10.03 9.79
C GLY A 91 0.63 -8.99 8.68
N VAL A 92 1.60 -8.89 7.81
CA VAL A 92 1.54 -8.06 6.60
C VAL A 92 1.81 -8.93 5.38
N ARG A 93 0.96 -8.85 4.38
CA ARG A 93 1.14 -9.39 3.04
C ARG A 93 1.02 -8.24 2.05
N ALA A 94 2.09 -7.91 1.35
CA ALA A 94 2.08 -6.76 0.47
C ALA A 94 2.83 -7.02 -0.84
N VAL A 95 2.46 -6.27 -1.90
CA VAL A 95 2.94 -6.49 -3.27
C VAL A 95 3.52 -5.19 -3.83
N SER A 96 4.74 -5.26 -4.40
CA SER A 96 5.38 -4.17 -5.16
C SER A 96 5.35 -2.82 -4.42
N LEU A 97 4.75 -1.79 -5.01
CA LEU A 97 4.54 -0.47 -4.40
C LEU A 97 3.78 -0.55 -3.07
N GLY A 98 2.78 -1.43 -2.99
CA GLY A 98 2.05 -1.66 -1.73
C GLY A 98 2.94 -2.17 -0.61
N ALA A 99 4.00 -2.92 -0.93
CA ALA A 99 4.99 -3.35 0.07
C ALA A 99 5.78 -2.16 0.63
N TRP A 100 6.22 -1.24 -0.22
CA TRP A 100 6.91 -0.03 0.22
C TRP A 100 6.04 0.83 1.14
N LEU A 101 4.77 1.07 0.74
CA LEU A 101 3.82 1.83 1.56
C LEU A 101 3.51 1.14 2.89
N ALA A 102 3.35 -0.19 2.88
CA ALA A 102 3.10 -0.96 4.09
C ALA A 102 4.30 -0.93 5.05
N LEU A 103 5.53 -1.03 4.55
CA LEU A 103 6.74 -0.93 5.36
C LEU A 103 6.83 0.43 6.05
N GLN A 104 6.50 1.53 5.36
CA GLN A 104 6.44 2.87 5.96
C GLN A 104 5.33 2.96 7.03
N ALA A 105 4.15 2.44 6.72
CA ALA A 105 3.01 2.51 7.64
C ALA A 105 3.20 1.67 8.91
N PHE A 106 3.98 0.59 8.83
CA PHE A 106 4.29 -0.31 9.94
C PHE A 106 5.69 -0.09 10.54
N ALA A 107 6.40 0.98 10.16
CA ALA A 107 7.70 1.29 10.73
C ALA A 107 7.62 1.39 12.26
N GLY A 108 8.51 0.67 12.96
CA GLY A 108 8.54 0.59 14.42
C GLY A 108 7.47 -0.31 15.06
N GLU A 109 6.58 -0.92 14.28
CA GLU A 109 5.55 -1.82 14.79
C GLU A 109 6.01 -3.29 14.76
N ARG A 110 5.57 -4.04 15.77
CA ARG A 110 5.81 -5.48 15.79
C ARG A 110 4.76 -6.21 14.98
N VAL A 111 5.19 -6.91 13.94
CA VAL A 111 4.37 -7.87 13.18
C VAL A 111 4.96 -9.26 13.32
N GLU A 112 4.10 -10.27 13.44
CA GLU A 112 4.57 -11.67 13.58
C GLU A 112 5.07 -12.24 12.25
N ARG A 113 4.43 -11.83 11.15
CA ARG A 113 4.78 -12.31 9.80
C ARG A 113 4.73 -11.16 8.81
N CYS A 114 5.76 -11.08 7.97
CA CYS A 114 5.81 -10.15 6.86
C CYS A 114 6.12 -10.91 5.57
N LEU A 115 5.17 -10.91 4.64
CA LEU A 115 5.25 -11.63 3.37
C LEU A 115 5.18 -10.61 2.23
N LEU A 116 6.30 -10.36 1.60
CA LEU A 116 6.40 -9.38 0.52
C LEU A 116 6.62 -10.08 -0.82
N SER A 117 5.89 -9.65 -1.86
CA SER A 117 6.08 -10.10 -3.24
C SER A 117 6.64 -8.97 -4.08
N SER A 118 7.80 -9.23 -4.71
CA SER A 118 8.47 -8.25 -5.58
C SER A 118 8.48 -6.85 -4.96
N PRO A 119 8.93 -6.69 -3.70
CA PRO A 119 8.79 -5.44 -2.99
C PRO A 119 9.62 -4.35 -3.66
N LEU A 120 9.06 -3.16 -3.78
CA LEU A 120 9.83 -1.96 -4.02
C LEU A 120 10.46 -1.54 -2.68
N LEU A 121 11.78 -1.59 -2.58
CA LEU A 121 12.50 -1.31 -1.33
C LEU A 121 13.26 0.02 -1.37
N ASP A 122 13.55 0.51 -2.56
CA ASP A 122 14.32 1.72 -2.80
C ASP A 122 13.56 2.61 -3.81
N MET A 123 12.71 3.46 -3.25
CA MET A 123 11.87 4.37 -4.05
C MET A 123 12.70 5.50 -4.65
N GLU A 124 13.68 6.01 -3.92
CA GLU A 124 14.57 7.06 -4.39
C GLU A 124 15.29 6.61 -5.65
N ASN A 125 15.96 5.46 -5.61
CA ASN A 125 16.66 4.90 -6.76
C ASN A 125 15.70 4.62 -7.94
N MET A 126 14.49 4.17 -7.67
CA MET A 126 13.48 3.96 -8.71
C MET A 126 13.09 5.29 -9.39
N ILE A 127 12.90 6.37 -8.63
CA ILE A 127 12.58 7.70 -9.17
C ILE A 127 13.79 8.25 -9.94
N CYS A 128 15.01 8.16 -9.39
CA CYS A 128 16.24 8.60 -10.06
C CYS A 128 16.46 7.86 -11.39
N GLY A 129 16.21 6.55 -11.42
CA GLY A 129 16.25 5.78 -12.66
C GLY A 129 15.26 6.28 -13.72
N ARG A 130 14.05 6.69 -13.31
CA ARG A 130 13.07 7.30 -14.22
C ARG A 130 13.44 8.69 -14.69
N LEU A 131 14.06 9.50 -13.83
CA LEU A 131 14.63 10.79 -14.22
C LEU A 131 15.66 10.61 -15.34
N ALA A 132 16.60 9.66 -15.15
CA ALA A 132 17.62 9.35 -16.14
C ALA A 132 17.02 8.87 -17.47
N GLN A 133 16.04 7.99 -17.43
CA GLN A 133 15.33 7.50 -18.64
C GLN A 133 14.59 8.63 -19.38
N ALA A 134 14.06 9.60 -18.66
CA ALA A 134 13.34 10.75 -19.22
C ALA A 134 14.28 11.88 -19.65
N GLY A 135 15.58 11.78 -19.38
CA GLY A 135 16.54 12.86 -19.64
C GLY A 135 16.29 14.12 -18.79
N VAL A 136 15.75 13.93 -17.59
CA VAL A 136 15.45 15.01 -16.65
C VAL A 136 16.48 15.01 -15.53
N SER A 137 17.09 16.17 -15.25
CA SER A 137 17.99 16.30 -14.10
C SER A 137 17.19 16.58 -12.80
N GLU A 138 17.81 16.30 -11.67
CA GLU A 138 17.21 16.60 -10.36
C GLU A 138 17.03 18.12 -10.18
N GLU A 139 17.98 18.95 -10.63
CA GLU A 139 17.89 20.40 -10.57
C GLU A 139 16.66 20.91 -11.35
N ARG A 140 16.41 20.31 -12.52
CA ARG A 140 15.23 20.65 -13.31
C ARG A 140 13.94 20.23 -12.59
N LEU A 141 13.90 19.00 -12.05
CA LEU A 141 12.75 18.53 -11.29
C LEU A 141 12.49 19.40 -10.05
N ARG A 142 13.55 19.80 -9.35
CA ARG A 142 13.46 20.70 -8.20
C ARG A 142 12.92 22.08 -8.58
N ALA A 143 13.33 22.61 -9.71
CA ALA A 143 12.90 23.92 -10.19
C ALA A 143 11.45 23.91 -10.67
N GLU A 144 11.00 22.88 -11.38
CA GLU A 144 9.66 22.76 -11.94
C GLU A 144 8.64 22.12 -10.95
N GLY A 145 9.12 21.36 -9.97
CA GLY A 145 8.28 20.68 -8.97
C GLY A 145 7.65 19.40 -9.47
N GLU A 146 6.97 19.43 -10.61
CA GLU A 146 6.35 18.29 -11.27
C GLU A 146 6.62 18.32 -12.77
N ILE A 147 7.05 17.19 -13.34
CA ILE A 147 7.36 17.05 -14.76
C ILE A 147 6.61 15.83 -15.33
N PRO A 148 5.62 16.03 -16.23
CA PRO A 148 5.00 14.95 -16.97
C PRO A 148 6.02 14.25 -17.87
N VAL A 149 6.02 12.92 -17.88
CA VAL A 149 6.90 12.12 -18.73
C VAL A 149 6.08 11.19 -19.64
N PRO A 150 6.66 10.69 -20.75
CA PRO A 150 5.99 9.72 -21.60
C PRO A 150 5.46 8.51 -20.81
N GLY A 151 4.27 8.03 -21.17
CA GLY A 151 3.59 6.95 -20.44
C GLY A 151 2.58 7.41 -19.39
N GLY A 152 2.28 8.72 -19.34
CA GLY A 152 1.21 9.29 -18.50
C GLY A 152 1.57 9.39 -17.00
N GLN A 153 2.86 9.28 -16.68
CA GLN A 153 3.36 9.46 -15.32
C GLN A 153 3.87 10.89 -15.12
N THR A 154 3.86 11.35 -13.88
CA THR A 154 4.42 12.62 -13.48
C THR A 154 5.53 12.38 -12.45
N LEU A 155 6.74 12.85 -12.74
CA LEU A 155 7.82 12.92 -11.78
C LEU A 155 7.54 14.08 -10.84
N SER A 156 7.76 13.90 -9.55
CA SER A 156 7.49 14.91 -8.53
C SER A 156 8.69 15.07 -7.62
N TRP A 157 9.15 16.31 -7.46
CA TRP A 157 10.20 16.66 -6.52
C TRP A 157 9.80 16.32 -5.08
N HIS A 158 8.56 16.63 -4.71
CA HIS A 158 8.04 16.32 -3.38
C HIS A 158 8.04 14.81 -3.10
N TYR A 159 7.72 13.99 -4.12
CA TYR A 159 7.78 12.54 -3.98
C TYR A 159 9.23 12.05 -3.78
N LEU A 160 10.19 12.59 -4.52
CA LEU A 160 11.60 12.26 -4.38
C LEU A 160 12.14 12.63 -2.98
N CYS A 161 11.78 13.82 -2.48
CA CYS A 161 12.18 14.25 -1.13
C CYS A 161 11.56 13.42 0.00
N TRP A 162 10.43 12.78 -0.27
CA TRP A 162 9.73 11.92 0.70
C TRP A 162 10.27 10.48 0.68
N ALA A 163 10.80 10.03 -0.46
CA ALA A 163 11.29 8.67 -0.69
C ALA A 163 12.58 8.37 0.08
#